data_0d2ee977528690dd8147aab077c1dee2
#
_entry.id   0d2ee977528690dd8147aab077c1dee2
#
_cell.length_a   1.000
_cell.length_b   1.000
_cell.length_c   1.000
_cell.angle_alpha   90.00
_cell.angle_beta   90.00
_cell.angle_gamma   90.00
#
_symmetry.space_group_name_H-M   'P 1'
#
loop_
_entity.id
_entity.type
_entity.pdbx_description
1 polymer ?
#
loop_
_entity_poly.entity_id
_entity_poly.type
_entity_poly.pdbx_seq_one_letter_code
_entity_poly.pdbx_strand_id
1 'polypeptide(L)'
;MMRRIYKILFCIALAGFQGCSFLEVEKFGKSDIETFFSDVDGLRSGLAGSYRLLYNFYDGEFSEYPEVAADMLYLSNSEGVSIADQYNYTSDPAQETGAVGYIWRDGLEIIGNVNNILQYAPDLKEKYPGNAAEIELIRAQALYIRALVHLNLCCCYGQHYTYTPDASHWGVPNLSILPSANDPVLRASVYDVYNKRIIPDLEEAIGIFGSTTMDCYHASATACEALLARVYLYMEQWQKASDYATTVIAKVPLTSYENYVNMYVNIETGSEAIFRLNGFRASKDLWKFYDPVSPIA
;
A
#
# COMPACT_ATOMS: atom_id res chain seq x y z
N MET A 1 -59.74 37.84 -16.29
CA MET A 1 -59.12 37.54 -15.00
C MET A 1 -58.36 36.20 -15.01
N MET A 2 -58.90 35.08 -15.46
CA MET A 2 -58.27 33.74 -15.51
C MET A 2 -56.97 33.68 -16.30
N ARG A 3 -56.82 34.32 -17.45
CA ARG A 3 -55.61 34.33 -18.28
C ARG A 3 -54.38 34.96 -17.59
N ARG A 4 -54.57 35.86 -16.63
CA ARG A 4 -53.49 36.46 -15.84
C ARG A 4 -53.01 35.50 -14.71
N ILE A 5 -53.94 34.75 -14.12
CA ILE A 5 -53.66 33.76 -13.09
C ILE A 5 -52.82 32.61 -13.64
N TYR A 6 -53.14 32.09 -14.84
CA TYR A 6 -52.34 31.04 -15.51
C TYR A 6 -50.90 31.51 -15.84
N LYS A 7 -50.71 32.76 -16.23
CA LYS A 7 -49.36 33.29 -16.49
C LYS A 7 -48.53 33.41 -15.21
N ILE A 8 -49.13 33.78 -14.09
CA ILE A 8 -48.49 33.88 -12.78
C ILE A 8 -48.13 32.47 -12.28
N LEU A 9 -49.03 31.50 -12.37
CA LEU A 9 -48.77 30.10 -12.03
C LEU A 9 -47.66 29.45 -12.89
N PHE A 10 -47.62 29.79 -14.17
CA PHE A 10 -46.56 29.30 -15.07
C PHE A 10 -45.22 29.91 -14.77
N CYS A 11 -45.12 31.19 -14.39
CA CYS A 11 -43.87 31.80 -13.95
C CYS A 11 -43.38 31.27 -12.60
N ILE A 12 -44.25 30.92 -11.64
CA ILE A 12 -43.93 30.32 -10.37
C ILE A 12 -43.40 28.87 -10.59
N ALA A 13 -44.00 28.11 -11.50
CA ALA A 13 -43.52 26.77 -11.86
C ALA A 13 -42.15 26.80 -12.52
N LEU A 14 -41.83 27.80 -13.37
CA LEU A 14 -40.50 27.94 -13.97
C LEU A 14 -39.43 28.38 -12.96
N ALA A 15 -39.76 29.14 -11.94
CA ALA A 15 -38.83 29.56 -10.88
C ALA A 15 -38.46 28.41 -9.93
N GLY A 16 -39.26 27.35 -9.86
CA GLY A 16 -39.01 26.17 -9.03
C GLY A 16 -37.93 25.19 -9.56
N PHE A 17 -37.47 25.33 -10.82
CA PHE A 17 -36.49 24.44 -11.45
C PHE A 17 -35.01 24.90 -11.34
N GLN A 18 -34.73 26.01 -10.70
CA GLN A 18 -33.36 26.53 -10.54
C GLN A 18 -32.66 26.02 -9.27
N GLY A 19 -33.19 25.02 -8.60
CA GLY A 19 -32.74 24.61 -7.26
C GLY A 19 -31.74 23.44 -7.22
N CYS A 20 -31.22 22.94 -8.35
CA CYS A 20 -30.37 21.74 -8.34
C CYS A 20 -28.94 21.96 -7.78
N SER A 21 -28.42 23.19 -7.76
CA SER A 21 -27.07 23.44 -7.21
C SER A 21 -27.05 23.75 -5.70
N PHE A 22 -28.22 23.99 -5.07
CA PHE A 22 -28.34 24.30 -3.63
C PHE A 22 -28.19 23.06 -2.72
N LEU A 23 -28.24 21.84 -3.31
CA LEU A 23 -28.11 20.57 -2.58
C LEU A 23 -26.70 19.95 -2.67
N GLU A 24 -25.78 20.53 -3.44
CA GLU A 24 -24.37 20.16 -3.41
C GLU A 24 -23.72 20.83 -2.20
N VAL A 25 -23.90 20.23 -1.04
CA VAL A 25 -23.13 20.60 0.15
C VAL A 25 -21.72 20.12 -0.06
N GLU A 26 -20.80 21.04 -0.40
CA GLU A 26 -19.37 20.78 -0.29
C GLU A 26 -19.09 20.30 1.13
N LYS A 27 -18.67 19.05 1.28
CA LYS A 27 -18.31 18.49 2.59
C LYS A 27 -17.11 19.25 3.11
N PHE A 28 -17.33 20.16 4.05
CA PHE A 28 -16.29 20.96 4.67
C PHE A 28 -15.14 20.03 5.14
N GLY A 29 -13.92 20.26 4.65
CA GLY A 29 -12.73 19.46 5.00
C GLY A 29 -12.48 18.21 4.15
N LYS A 30 -13.24 17.97 3.07
CA LYS A 30 -12.93 16.96 2.05
C LYS A 30 -12.71 17.65 0.71
N SER A 31 -11.47 17.66 0.24
CA SER A 31 -11.16 17.94 -1.16
C SER A 31 -11.57 16.75 -2.02
N ASP A 32 -12.07 17.00 -3.23
CA ASP A 32 -12.15 15.95 -4.23
C ASP A 32 -10.74 15.53 -4.68
N ILE A 33 -10.61 14.37 -5.27
CA ILE A 33 -9.31 13.81 -5.68
C ILE A 33 -8.61 14.73 -6.70
N GLU A 34 -9.35 15.32 -7.63
CA GLU A 34 -8.80 16.20 -8.66
C GLU A 34 -8.24 17.49 -8.06
N THR A 35 -8.96 18.09 -7.11
CA THR A 35 -8.49 19.26 -6.38
C THR A 35 -7.28 18.93 -5.50
N PHE A 36 -7.28 17.77 -4.85
CA PHE A 36 -6.16 17.34 -4.01
C PHE A 36 -4.88 17.14 -4.83
N PHE A 37 -4.97 16.50 -6.00
CA PHE A 37 -3.83 16.26 -6.89
C PHE A 37 -3.70 17.34 -7.99
N SER A 38 -4.06 18.58 -7.70
CA SER A 38 -3.95 19.68 -8.68
C SER A 38 -2.57 20.30 -8.80
N ASP A 39 -1.66 19.99 -7.87
CA ASP A 39 -0.30 20.51 -7.79
C ASP A 39 0.71 19.50 -7.18
N VAL A 40 1.97 19.92 -7.06
CA VAL A 40 3.06 19.09 -6.54
C VAL A 40 2.91 18.81 -5.03
N ASP A 41 2.30 19.73 -4.28
CA ASP A 41 2.07 19.56 -2.85
C ASP A 41 1.04 18.45 -2.59
N GLY A 42 0.06 18.30 -3.46
CA GLY A 42 -0.86 17.17 -3.47
C GLY A 42 -0.13 15.83 -3.65
N LEU A 43 0.83 15.75 -4.59
CA LEU A 43 1.65 14.54 -4.75
C LEU A 43 2.52 14.24 -3.52
N ARG A 44 3.16 15.26 -2.94
CA ARG A 44 3.95 15.11 -1.69
C ARG A 44 3.09 14.58 -0.55
N SER A 45 1.92 15.19 -0.37
CA SER A 45 0.96 14.81 0.67
C SER A 45 0.41 13.40 0.46
N GLY A 46 0.09 13.03 -0.79
CA GLY A 46 -0.33 11.69 -1.16
C GLY A 46 0.74 10.63 -0.87
N LEU A 47 2.02 10.93 -1.20
CA LEU A 47 3.12 10.03 -0.90
C LEU A 47 3.33 9.87 0.61
N ALA A 48 3.32 10.96 1.38
CA ALA A 48 3.43 10.92 2.84
C ALA A 48 2.28 10.12 3.46
N GLY A 49 1.05 10.30 2.94
CA GLY A 49 -0.12 9.50 3.29
C GLY A 49 0.07 8.01 2.99
N SER A 50 0.67 7.67 1.83
CA SER A 50 0.97 6.28 1.45
C SER A 50 1.95 5.62 2.41
N TYR A 51 3.02 6.32 2.82
CA TYR A 51 3.96 5.82 3.84
C TYR A 51 3.27 5.63 5.19
N ARG A 52 2.37 6.54 5.58
CA ARG A 52 1.61 6.41 6.83
C ARG A 52 0.67 5.20 6.80
N LEU A 53 -0.04 5.00 5.70
CA LEU A 53 -0.90 3.83 5.51
C LEU A 53 -0.07 2.54 5.52
N LEU A 54 1.08 2.54 4.84
CA LEU A 54 2.00 1.40 4.84
C LEU A 54 2.53 1.10 6.24
N TYR A 55 2.87 2.14 7.03
CA TYR A 55 3.24 1.96 8.43
C TYR A 55 2.11 1.28 9.22
N ASN A 56 0.89 1.80 9.13
CA ASN A 56 -0.26 1.24 9.85
C ASN A 56 -0.54 -0.21 9.44
N PHE A 57 -0.35 -0.56 8.17
CA PHE A 57 -0.49 -1.91 7.65
C PHE A 57 0.49 -2.90 8.32
N TYR A 58 1.75 -2.50 8.49
CA TYR A 58 2.77 -3.29 9.18
C TYR A 58 2.66 -3.24 10.70
N ASP A 59 2.10 -2.17 11.27
CA ASP A 59 1.86 -2.01 12.72
C ASP A 59 0.50 -2.61 13.14
N GLY A 60 -0.03 -3.56 12.38
CA GLY A 60 -1.33 -4.15 12.60
C GLY A 60 -1.38 -5.63 12.26
N GLU A 61 -2.57 -6.07 11.89
CA GLU A 61 -2.93 -7.46 11.66
C GLU A 61 -2.03 -8.18 10.65
N PHE A 62 -1.42 -7.43 9.70
CA PHE A 62 -0.50 -8.04 8.73
C PHE A 62 0.76 -8.62 9.38
N SER A 63 1.29 -7.99 10.41
CA SER A 63 2.44 -8.52 11.17
C SER A 63 2.04 -9.58 12.19
N GLU A 64 0.85 -9.44 12.77
CA GLU A 64 0.34 -10.35 13.80
C GLU A 64 -0.07 -11.71 13.24
N TYR A 65 -0.75 -11.68 12.08
CA TYR A 65 -1.35 -12.87 11.48
C TYR A 65 -0.35 -14.02 11.23
N PRO A 66 0.81 -13.80 10.57
CA PRO A 66 1.75 -14.88 10.33
C PRO A 66 2.37 -15.46 11.61
N GLU A 67 2.62 -14.63 12.62
CA GLU A 67 3.18 -15.07 13.90
C GLU A 67 2.24 -16.03 14.63
N VAL A 68 0.95 -15.69 14.63
CA VAL A 68 -0.09 -16.52 15.27
C VAL A 68 -0.41 -17.76 14.44
N ALA A 69 -0.49 -17.62 13.11
CA ALA A 69 -0.79 -18.75 12.22
C ALA A 69 0.36 -19.77 12.13
N ALA A 70 1.59 -19.36 12.43
CA ALA A 70 2.79 -20.21 12.45
C ALA A 70 3.11 -20.79 13.84
N ASP A 71 2.22 -20.69 14.82
CA ASP A 71 2.43 -21.13 16.20
C ASP A 71 3.64 -20.47 16.91
N MET A 72 4.08 -19.31 16.42
CA MET A 72 5.14 -18.53 17.07
C MET A 72 4.61 -17.77 18.29
N LEU A 73 3.31 -17.45 18.28
CA LEU A 73 2.60 -16.81 19.38
C LEU A 73 1.33 -17.60 19.70
N TYR A 74 0.88 -17.55 20.96
CA TYR A 74 -0.40 -18.10 21.37
C TYR A 74 -1.32 -17.02 21.94
N LEU A 75 -2.64 -17.21 21.82
CA LEU A 75 -3.62 -16.33 22.42
C LEU A 75 -3.86 -16.73 23.88
N SER A 76 -3.54 -15.87 24.81
CA SER A 76 -3.86 -16.08 26.25
C SER A 76 -5.35 -15.85 26.54
N ASN A 77 -6.01 -14.99 25.80
CA ASN A 77 -7.44 -14.74 25.80
C ASN A 77 -7.91 -14.38 24.39
N SER A 78 -8.91 -15.08 23.88
CA SER A 78 -9.43 -14.90 22.52
C SER A 78 -10.65 -13.95 22.44
N GLU A 79 -11.17 -13.46 23.57
CA GLU A 79 -12.34 -12.58 23.57
C GLU A 79 -12.00 -11.19 23.00
N GLY A 80 -12.68 -10.80 21.91
CA GLY A 80 -12.56 -9.47 21.32
C GLY A 80 -11.28 -9.22 20.53
N VAL A 81 -10.48 -10.23 20.24
CA VAL A 81 -9.25 -10.12 19.46
C VAL A 81 -9.54 -10.44 17.99
N SER A 82 -9.17 -9.51 17.09
CA SER A 82 -9.45 -9.61 15.64
C SER A 82 -8.83 -10.85 14.98
N ILE A 83 -7.79 -11.44 15.58
CA ILE A 83 -7.02 -12.57 15.06
C ILE A 83 -7.44 -13.93 15.66
N ALA A 84 -8.42 -13.94 16.58
CA ALA A 84 -8.83 -15.17 17.28
C ALA A 84 -9.33 -16.26 16.32
N ASP A 85 -10.06 -15.88 15.28
CA ASP A 85 -10.58 -16.83 14.29
C ASP A 85 -9.45 -17.49 13.48
N GLN A 86 -8.40 -16.76 13.17
CA GLN A 86 -7.23 -17.29 12.48
C GLN A 86 -6.44 -18.24 13.38
N TYR A 87 -6.24 -17.86 14.65
CA TYR A 87 -5.60 -18.71 15.63
C TYR A 87 -6.32 -20.05 15.84
N ASN A 88 -7.66 -20.00 15.90
CA ASN A 88 -8.49 -21.19 16.12
C ASN A 88 -8.84 -21.94 14.82
N TYR A 89 -8.38 -21.46 13.64
CA TYR A 89 -8.74 -22.01 12.33
C TYR A 89 -10.26 -22.04 12.08
N THR A 90 -10.96 -21.02 12.59
CA THR A 90 -12.43 -20.88 12.50
C THR A 90 -12.83 -19.70 11.60
N SER A 91 -11.92 -19.20 10.76
CA SER A 91 -12.19 -18.06 9.87
C SER A 91 -13.38 -18.33 8.96
N ASP A 92 -14.33 -17.40 8.96
CA ASP A 92 -15.47 -17.42 8.04
C ASP A 92 -15.16 -16.48 6.86
N PRO A 93 -15.10 -16.98 5.62
CA PRO A 93 -14.86 -16.16 4.44
C PRO A 93 -15.97 -15.14 4.16
N ALA A 94 -17.14 -15.26 4.79
CA ALA A 94 -18.23 -14.29 4.71
C ALA A 94 -18.08 -13.14 5.72
N GLN A 95 -17.16 -13.22 6.67
CA GLN A 95 -16.92 -12.14 7.62
C GLN A 95 -16.03 -11.07 7.01
N GLU A 96 -16.56 -9.87 6.88
CA GLU A 96 -15.81 -8.67 6.46
C GLU A 96 -14.96 -8.09 7.61
N THR A 97 -15.20 -8.54 8.83
CA THR A 97 -14.52 -8.12 10.05
C THR A 97 -13.53 -9.18 10.52
N GLY A 98 -12.41 -8.76 11.07
CA GLY A 98 -11.33 -9.63 11.52
C GLY A 98 -10.04 -9.41 10.74
N ALA A 99 -8.94 -10.01 11.19
CA ALA A 99 -7.59 -9.75 10.68
C ALA A 99 -7.49 -9.91 9.15
N VAL A 100 -8.07 -10.98 8.60
CA VAL A 100 -8.03 -11.25 7.15
C VAL A 100 -8.75 -10.15 6.36
N GLY A 101 -9.93 -9.68 6.81
CA GLY A 101 -10.66 -8.58 6.17
C GLY A 101 -9.89 -7.25 6.25
N TYR A 102 -9.27 -6.98 7.39
CA TYR A 102 -8.50 -5.75 7.60
C TYR A 102 -7.22 -5.70 6.75
N ILE A 103 -6.44 -6.78 6.69
CA ILE A 103 -5.26 -6.88 5.81
C ILE A 103 -5.64 -6.62 4.35
N TRP A 104 -6.73 -7.20 3.88
CA TRP A 104 -7.23 -6.99 2.51
C TRP A 104 -7.61 -5.54 2.26
N ARG A 105 -8.45 -4.96 3.12
CA ARG A 105 -8.94 -3.59 3.01
C ARG A 105 -7.78 -2.59 3.02
N ASP A 106 -6.90 -2.70 4.02
CA ASP A 106 -5.82 -1.74 4.24
C ASP A 106 -4.79 -1.82 3.10
N GLY A 107 -4.49 -3.03 2.62
CA GLY A 107 -3.62 -3.20 1.46
C GLY A 107 -4.21 -2.60 0.18
N LEU A 108 -5.51 -2.77 -0.09
CA LEU A 108 -6.17 -2.15 -1.25
C LEU A 108 -6.30 -0.64 -1.10
N GLU A 109 -6.45 -0.10 0.11
CA GLU A 109 -6.43 1.34 0.37
C GLU A 109 -5.08 1.95 0.01
N ILE A 110 -3.97 1.32 0.39
CA ILE A 110 -2.62 1.75 0.00
C ILE A 110 -2.48 1.75 -1.53
N ILE A 111 -2.89 0.65 -2.19
CA ILE A 111 -2.83 0.53 -3.65
C ILE A 111 -3.65 1.64 -4.31
N GLY A 112 -4.84 1.93 -3.81
CA GLY A 112 -5.69 3.02 -4.30
C GLY A 112 -4.99 4.38 -4.19
N ASN A 113 -4.38 4.67 -3.05
CA ASN A 113 -3.70 5.94 -2.82
C ASN A 113 -2.48 6.11 -3.74
N VAL A 114 -1.63 5.09 -3.89
CA VAL A 114 -0.48 5.16 -4.80
C VAL A 114 -0.90 5.18 -6.27
N ASN A 115 -2.00 4.54 -6.65
CA ASN A 115 -2.53 4.62 -8.00
C ASN A 115 -2.96 6.05 -8.36
N ASN A 116 -3.54 6.81 -7.42
CA ASN A 116 -3.82 8.22 -7.64
C ASN A 116 -2.53 9.01 -7.92
N ILE A 117 -1.47 8.82 -7.12
CA ILE A 117 -0.17 9.47 -7.37
C ILE A 117 0.31 9.15 -8.79
N LEU A 118 0.30 7.87 -9.17
CA LEU A 118 0.77 7.42 -10.48
C LEU A 118 -0.09 7.94 -11.64
N GLN A 119 -1.36 8.17 -11.41
CA GLN A 119 -2.29 8.72 -12.40
C GLN A 119 -2.05 10.21 -12.66
N TYR A 120 -1.84 11.00 -11.60
CA TYR A 120 -1.72 12.46 -11.73
C TYR A 120 -0.28 12.93 -11.96
N ALA A 121 0.73 12.15 -11.60
CA ALA A 121 2.13 12.54 -11.73
C ALA A 121 2.55 12.92 -13.16
N PRO A 122 2.15 12.23 -14.25
CA PRO A 122 2.54 12.61 -15.61
C PRO A 122 2.07 14.01 -15.99
N ASP A 123 0.80 14.34 -15.79
CA ASP A 123 0.22 15.64 -16.13
C ASP A 123 0.85 16.76 -15.30
N LEU A 124 1.10 16.50 -14.02
CA LEU A 124 1.77 17.47 -13.14
C LEU A 124 3.23 17.70 -13.52
N LYS A 125 3.92 16.67 -14.02
CA LYS A 125 5.28 16.82 -14.55
C LYS A 125 5.33 17.73 -15.77
N GLU A 126 4.35 17.63 -16.68
CA GLU A 126 4.22 18.53 -17.81
C GLU A 126 3.87 19.96 -17.39
N LYS A 127 2.96 20.09 -16.43
CA LYS A 127 2.51 21.39 -15.88
C LYS A 127 3.58 22.11 -15.08
N TYR A 128 4.43 21.37 -14.36
CA TYR A 128 5.48 21.92 -13.49
C TYR A 128 6.87 21.39 -13.86
N PRO A 129 7.44 21.77 -15.00
CA PRO A 129 8.72 21.23 -15.49
C PRO A 129 9.90 21.49 -14.54
N GLY A 130 9.84 22.56 -13.73
CA GLY A 130 10.83 22.84 -12.70
C GLY A 130 10.86 21.81 -11.55
N ASN A 131 9.78 21.08 -11.35
CA ASN A 131 9.66 20.03 -10.34
C ASN A 131 9.72 18.60 -10.94
N ALA A 132 10.04 18.47 -12.24
CA ALA A 132 9.97 17.19 -12.94
C ALA A 132 10.79 16.08 -12.28
N ALA A 133 11.99 16.39 -11.80
CA ALA A 133 12.84 15.41 -11.10
C ALA A 133 12.22 14.94 -9.77
N GLU A 134 11.63 15.85 -9.01
CA GLU A 134 10.96 15.53 -7.76
C GLU A 134 9.69 14.67 -7.99
N ILE A 135 8.89 15.05 -8.98
CA ILE A 135 7.68 14.30 -9.36
C ILE A 135 8.04 12.86 -9.75
N GLU A 136 9.12 12.67 -10.52
CA GLU A 136 9.61 11.34 -10.88
C GLU A 136 10.05 10.54 -9.63
N LEU A 137 10.74 11.17 -8.68
CA LEU A 137 11.13 10.49 -7.44
C LEU A 137 9.91 10.11 -6.58
N ILE A 138 8.87 10.94 -6.55
CA ILE A 138 7.59 10.61 -5.91
C ILE A 138 6.95 9.40 -6.62
N ARG A 139 6.95 9.41 -7.95
CA ARG A 139 6.42 8.33 -8.77
C ARG A 139 7.17 7.00 -8.54
N ALA A 140 8.49 7.03 -8.48
CA ALA A 140 9.31 5.85 -8.22
C ALA A 140 9.01 5.24 -6.83
N GLN A 141 8.84 6.07 -5.82
CA GLN A 141 8.48 5.61 -4.48
C GLN A 141 7.06 5.01 -4.45
N ALA A 142 6.11 5.61 -5.17
CA ALA A 142 4.75 5.07 -5.30
C ALA A 142 4.75 3.69 -6.00
N LEU A 143 5.56 3.50 -7.05
CA LEU A 143 5.76 2.22 -7.74
C LEU A 143 6.30 1.15 -6.78
N TYR A 144 7.33 1.48 -5.98
CA TYR A 144 7.86 0.58 -4.97
C TYR A 144 6.81 0.14 -3.95
N ILE A 145 6.06 1.10 -3.39
CA ILE A 145 5.01 0.82 -2.40
C ILE A 145 3.94 -0.08 -3.02
N ARG A 146 3.52 0.21 -4.26
CA ARG A 146 2.54 -0.60 -4.97
C ARG A 146 2.99 -2.04 -5.18
N ALA A 147 4.23 -2.23 -5.61
CA ALA A 147 4.83 -3.56 -5.79
C ALA A 147 4.92 -4.33 -4.47
N LEU A 148 5.40 -3.68 -3.41
CA LEU A 148 5.54 -4.27 -2.08
C LEU A 148 4.20 -4.75 -1.53
N VAL A 149 3.15 -3.91 -1.63
CA VAL A 149 1.82 -4.26 -1.11
C VAL A 149 1.17 -5.35 -1.94
N HIS A 150 1.31 -5.34 -3.28
CA HIS A 150 0.81 -6.44 -4.11
C HIS A 150 1.49 -7.78 -3.78
N LEU A 151 2.81 -7.77 -3.54
CA LEU A 151 3.54 -8.98 -3.12
C LEU A 151 2.99 -9.50 -1.78
N ASN A 152 2.86 -8.62 -0.78
CA ASN A 152 2.33 -8.97 0.54
C ASN A 152 0.91 -9.55 0.46
N LEU A 153 0.02 -8.89 -0.29
CA LEU A 153 -1.34 -9.39 -0.47
C LEU A 153 -1.36 -10.73 -1.23
N CYS A 154 -0.48 -10.92 -2.22
CA CYS A 154 -0.35 -12.21 -2.90
C CYS A 154 0.11 -13.32 -1.94
N CYS A 155 1.02 -13.03 -1.02
CA CYS A 155 1.47 -13.98 0.00
C CYS A 155 0.35 -14.37 0.98
N CYS A 156 -0.55 -13.40 1.31
CA CYS A 156 -1.66 -13.66 2.23
C CYS A 156 -2.85 -14.39 1.58
N TYR A 157 -3.17 -14.07 0.32
CA TYR A 157 -4.44 -14.47 -0.31
C TYR A 157 -4.29 -15.34 -1.54
N GLY A 158 -3.09 -15.46 -2.09
CA GLY A 158 -2.75 -16.37 -3.18
C GLY A 158 -2.07 -17.64 -2.67
N GLN A 159 -1.95 -18.64 -3.54
CA GLN A 159 -1.00 -19.72 -3.34
C GLN A 159 0.39 -19.25 -3.83
N HIS A 160 1.47 -19.96 -3.44
CA HIS A 160 2.81 -19.60 -3.89
C HIS A 160 2.94 -19.68 -5.42
N TYR A 161 3.91 -18.96 -5.98
CA TYR A 161 4.02 -18.76 -7.43
C TYR A 161 4.05 -20.07 -8.23
N THR A 162 4.72 -21.10 -7.72
CA THR A 162 4.89 -22.41 -8.41
C THR A 162 3.78 -23.41 -8.06
N TYR A 163 2.68 -22.99 -7.43
CA TYR A 163 1.55 -23.86 -7.10
C TYR A 163 0.91 -24.49 -8.35
N THR A 164 0.75 -23.72 -9.43
CA THR A 164 0.47 -24.25 -10.77
C THR A 164 1.68 -24.00 -11.67
N PRO A 165 1.96 -24.84 -12.66
CA PRO A 165 3.15 -24.72 -13.51
C PRO A 165 3.28 -23.37 -14.23
N ASP A 166 2.17 -22.71 -14.50
CA ASP A 166 2.06 -21.43 -15.21
C ASP A 166 1.64 -20.25 -14.32
N ALA A 167 1.54 -20.47 -13.01
CA ALA A 167 1.04 -19.50 -12.02
C ALA A 167 -0.34 -18.89 -12.38
N SER A 168 -1.20 -19.65 -13.10
CA SER A 168 -2.53 -19.20 -13.54
C SER A 168 -3.59 -19.16 -12.44
N HIS A 169 -3.29 -19.71 -11.27
CA HIS A 169 -4.18 -19.69 -10.11
C HIS A 169 -4.41 -18.27 -9.58
N TRP A 170 -5.47 -18.12 -8.77
CA TRP A 170 -5.93 -16.82 -8.29
C TRP A 170 -4.91 -16.11 -7.37
N GLY A 171 -4.49 -14.93 -7.78
CA GLY A 171 -3.74 -13.97 -7.00
C GLY A 171 -4.66 -12.92 -6.33
N VAL A 172 -4.34 -11.64 -6.51
CA VAL A 172 -5.09 -10.49 -6.00
C VAL A 172 -5.49 -9.56 -7.15
N PRO A 173 -6.39 -8.58 -6.94
CA PRO A 173 -6.72 -7.63 -7.98
C PRO A 173 -5.48 -6.86 -8.46
N ASN A 174 -5.33 -6.72 -9.78
CA ASN A 174 -4.25 -5.95 -10.41
C ASN A 174 -4.79 -4.63 -10.95
N LEU A 175 -5.17 -3.73 -10.03
CA LEU A 175 -5.81 -2.45 -10.36
C LEU A 175 -4.75 -1.39 -10.69
N SER A 176 -4.95 -0.64 -11.78
CA SER A 176 -4.15 0.53 -12.14
C SER A 176 -4.82 1.84 -11.79
N ILE A 177 -6.14 1.83 -11.67
CA ILE A 177 -7.02 2.94 -11.27
C ILE A 177 -8.03 2.41 -10.27
N LEU A 178 -8.57 3.32 -9.44
CA LEU A 178 -9.65 2.96 -8.53
C LEU A 178 -10.90 2.61 -9.34
N PRO A 179 -11.51 1.43 -9.09
CA PRO A 179 -12.76 1.08 -9.74
C PRO A 179 -13.88 1.99 -9.23
N SER A 180 -14.86 2.23 -10.07
CA SER A 180 -16.13 2.83 -9.66
C SER A 180 -16.88 1.90 -8.69
N ALA A 181 -17.77 2.45 -7.86
CA ALA A 181 -18.50 1.67 -6.84
C ALA A 181 -19.28 0.47 -7.40
N ASN A 182 -19.63 0.50 -8.69
CA ASN A 182 -20.39 -0.57 -9.36
C ASN A 182 -19.51 -1.48 -10.24
N ASP A 183 -18.21 -1.22 -10.35
CA ASP A 183 -17.32 -2.02 -11.18
C ASP A 183 -16.92 -3.30 -10.44
N PRO A 184 -16.98 -4.47 -11.11
CA PRO A 184 -16.54 -5.71 -10.48
C PRO A 184 -15.02 -5.70 -10.29
N VAL A 185 -14.56 -5.90 -9.07
CA VAL A 185 -13.16 -6.08 -8.75
C VAL A 185 -12.81 -7.56 -8.80
N LEU A 186 -12.17 -7.98 -9.88
CA LEU A 186 -11.79 -9.38 -10.09
C LEU A 186 -10.35 -9.63 -9.64
N ARG A 187 -10.09 -10.82 -9.11
CA ARG A 187 -8.74 -11.29 -8.83
C ARG A 187 -8.02 -11.61 -10.14
N ALA A 188 -6.79 -11.14 -10.28
CA ALA A 188 -5.91 -11.54 -11.37
C ALA A 188 -5.24 -12.89 -11.05
N SER A 189 -4.58 -13.49 -12.03
CA SER A 189 -3.69 -14.64 -11.76
C SER A 189 -2.45 -14.18 -10.99
N VAL A 190 -1.82 -15.11 -10.23
CA VAL A 190 -0.53 -14.84 -9.58
C VAL A 190 0.50 -14.46 -10.64
N TYR A 191 0.50 -15.12 -11.82
CA TYR A 191 1.35 -14.75 -12.94
C TYR A 191 1.21 -13.27 -13.32
N ASP A 192 -0.02 -12.78 -13.48
CA ASP A 192 -0.26 -11.40 -13.89
C ASP A 192 0.16 -10.39 -12.82
N VAL A 193 -0.07 -10.71 -11.53
CA VAL A 193 0.35 -9.84 -10.44
C VAL A 193 1.88 -9.73 -10.39
N TYR A 194 2.61 -10.85 -10.50
CA TYR A 194 4.07 -10.85 -10.46
C TYR A 194 4.68 -10.21 -11.72
N ASN A 195 4.26 -10.67 -12.91
CA ASN A 195 4.95 -10.33 -14.16
C ASN A 195 4.42 -9.05 -14.84
N LYS A 196 3.18 -8.63 -14.56
CA LYS A 196 2.58 -7.42 -15.15
C LYS A 196 2.42 -6.27 -14.16
N ARG A 197 2.73 -6.49 -12.85
CA ARG A 197 2.65 -5.45 -11.84
C ARG A 197 3.93 -5.34 -11.02
N ILE A 198 4.25 -6.35 -10.20
CA ILE A 198 5.34 -6.25 -9.22
C ILE A 198 6.68 -6.01 -9.91
N ILE A 199 7.08 -6.88 -10.83
CA ILE A 199 8.38 -6.78 -11.50
C ILE A 199 8.48 -5.50 -12.34
N PRO A 200 7.52 -5.16 -13.23
CA PRO A 200 7.61 -3.92 -14.00
C PRO A 200 7.65 -2.66 -13.15
N ASP A 201 6.86 -2.59 -12.06
CA ASP A 201 6.86 -1.44 -11.16
C ASP A 201 8.25 -1.24 -10.51
N LEU A 202 8.89 -2.33 -10.08
CA LEU A 202 10.23 -2.28 -9.46
C LEU A 202 11.32 -1.92 -10.48
N GLU A 203 11.28 -2.49 -11.67
CA GLU A 203 12.24 -2.20 -12.74
C GLU A 203 12.12 -0.74 -13.22
N GLU A 204 10.91 -0.24 -13.36
CA GLU A 204 10.65 1.16 -13.69
C GLU A 204 11.15 2.09 -12.59
N ALA A 205 10.85 1.78 -11.32
CA ALA A 205 11.33 2.55 -10.18
C ALA A 205 12.86 2.60 -10.11
N ILE A 206 13.57 1.48 -10.35
CA ILE A 206 15.04 1.45 -10.41
C ILE A 206 15.55 2.40 -11.51
N GLY A 207 14.92 2.39 -12.69
CA GLY A 207 15.30 3.27 -13.79
C GLY A 207 15.13 4.74 -13.44
N ILE A 208 14.06 5.10 -12.74
CA ILE A 208 13.81 6.48 -12.30
C ILE A 208 14.77 6.91 -11.20
N PHE A 209 14.97 6.08 -10.17
CA PHE A 209 15.94 6.41 -9.12
C PHE A 209 17.35 6.59 -9.66
N GLY A 210 17.77 5.77 -10.62
CA GLY A 210 19.10 5.81 -11.20
C GLY A 210 20.20 5.78 -10.13
N SER A 211 21.02 6.83 -10.07
CA SER A 211 22.07 7.02 -9.06
C SER A 211 21.66 7.90 -7.88
N THR A 212 20.39 8.26 -7.77
CA THR A 212 19.90 9.13 -6.67
C THR A 212 20.02 8.38 -5.34
N THR A 213 20.72 8.98 -4.39
CA THR A 213 20.84 8.45 -3.05
C THR A 213 19.60 8.84 -2.23
N MET A 214 18.94 7.85 -1.63
CA MET A 214 17.83 8.03 -0.72
C MET A 214 18.28 7.57 0.67
N ASP A 215 17.68 8.15 1.72
CA ASP A 215 17.85 7.62 3.07
C ASP A 215 17.03 6.33 3.27
N CYS A 216 17.25 5.63 4.37
CA CYS A 216 16.57 4.36 4.64
C CYS A 216 15.07 4.49 4.98
N TYR A 217 14.56 5.70 5.15
CA TYR A 217 13.13 5.93 5.40
C TYR A 217 12.32 6.15 4.12
N HIS A 218 12.97 6.18 2.98
CA HIS A 218 12.36 6.30 1.68
C HIS A 218 12.73 5.12 0.78
N ALA A 219 11.82 4.74 -0.10
CA ALA A 219 12.12 3.76 -1.13
C ALA A 219 13.30 4.24 -2.01
N SER A 220 14.12 3.30 -2.46
CA SER A 220 15.34 3.57 -3.23
C SER A 220 15.54 2.51 -4.30
N ALA A 221 16.46 2.72 -5.24
CA ALA A 221 16.87 1.69 -6.18
C ALA A 221 17.31 0.40 -5.46
N THR A 222 18.08 0.52 -4.39
CA THR A 222 18.54 -0.63 -3.59
C THR A 222 17.38 -1.36 -2.89
N ALA A 223 16.36 -0.62 -2.42
CA ALA A 223 15.15 -1.23 -1.87
C ALA A 223 14.36 -2.01 -2.93
N CYS A 224 14.27 -1.48 -4.16
CA CYS A 224 13.65 -2.18 -5.29
C CYS A 224 14.43 -3.45 -5.67
N GLU A 225 15.76 -3.39 -5.74
CA GLU A 225 16.63 -4.54 -6.01
C GLU A 225 16.50 -5.62 -4.93
N ALA A 226 16.45 -5.23 -3.65
CA ALA A 226 16.23 -6.15 -2.53
C ALA A 226 14.85 -6.84 -2.62
N LEU A 227 13.83 -6.08 -3.02
CA LEU A 227 12.49 -6.64 -3.20
C LEU A 227 12.44 -7.57 -4.43
N LEU A 228 13.13 -7.25 -5.54
CA LEU A 228 13.27 -8.15 -6.70
C LEU A 228 13.99 -9.45 -6.34
N ALA A 229 15.02 -9.41 -5.50
CA ALA A 229 15.67 -10.62 -5.00
C ALA A 229 14.66 -11.56 -4.31
N ARG A 230 13.77 -10.99 -3.45
CA ARG A 230 12.69 -11.74 -2.78
C ARG A 230 11.64 -12.25 -3.78
N VAL A 231 11.22 -11.40 -4.73
CA VAL A 231 10.25 -11.77 -5.78
C VAL A 231 10.76 -12.96 -6.57
N TYR A 232 12.00 -12.92 -7.06
CA TYR A 232 12.59 -14.02 -7.84
C TYR A 232 12.85 -15.26 -6.98
N LEU A 233 13.13 -15.11 -5.68
CA LEU A 233 13.20 -16.23 -4.75
C LEU A 233 11.86 -16.97 -4.65
N TYR A 234 10.76 -16.23 -4.50
CA TYR A 234 9.39 -16.80 -4.45
C TYR A 234 8.94 -17.41 -5.78
N MET A 235 9.52 -16.94 -6.90
CA MET A 235 9.30 -17.52 -8.23
C MET A 235 10.20 -18.74 -8.51
N GLU A 236 11.05 -19.14 -7.57
CA GLU A 236 12.09 -20.19 -7.74
C GLU A 236 13.08 -19.89 -8.88
N GLN A 237 13.23 -18.62 -9.25
CA GLN A 237 14.22 -18.16 -10.22
C GLN A 237 15.57 -17.87 -9.50
N TRP A 238 16.20 -18.92 -9.04
CA TRP A 238 17.36 -18.91 -8.11
C TRP A 238 18.51 -18.03 -8.58
N GLN A 239 18.83 -18.07 -9.87
CA GLN A 239 19.93 -17.28 -10.42
C GLN A 239 19.64 -15.79 -10.33
N LYS A 240 18.44 -15.35 -10.76
CA LYS A 240 18.06 -13.94 -10.66
C LYS A 240 17.98 -13.46 -9.21
N ALA A 241 17.44 -14.29 -8.32
CA ALA A 241 17.41 -13.98 -6.90
C ALA A 241 18.83 -13.77 -6.34
N SER A 242 19.77 -14.64 -6.69
CA SER A 242 21.18 -14.54 -6.31
C SER A 242 21.86 -13.30 -6.90
N ASP A 243 21.61 -12.97 -8.16
CA ASP A 243 22.22 -11.81 -8.84
C ASP A 243 21.77 -10.50 -8.19
N TYR A 244 20.46 -10.33 -7.92
CA TYR A 244 19.94 -9.16 -7.22
C TYR A 244 20.43 -9.10 -5.77
N ALA A 245 20.44 -10.21 -5.04
CA ALA A 245 20.95 -10.25 -3.67
C ALA A 245 22.45 -9.86 -3.61
N THR A 246 23.26 -10.35 -4.55
CA THR A 246 24.67 -10.00 -4.66
C THR A 246 24.86 -8.50 -4.91
N THR A 247 24.04 -7.92 -5.80
CA THR A 247 24.06 -6.48 -6.07
C THR A 247 23.74 -5.66 -4.81
N VAL A 248 22.76 -6.09 -4.03
CA VAL A 248 22.36 -5.41 -2.78
C VAL A 248 23.46 -5.53 -1.72
N ILE A 249 24.02 -6.72 -1.51
CA ILE A 249 25.09 -6.96 -0.53
C ILE A 249 26.32 -6.10 -0.84
N ALA A 250 26.64 -5.89 -2.12
CA ALA A 250 27.74 -5.03 -2.51
C ALA A 250 27.52 -3.55 -2.15
N LYS A 251 26.25 -3.10 -2.08
CA LYS A 251 25.86 -1.72 -1.73
C LYS A 251 25.65 -1.52 -0.23
N VAL A 252 25.10 -2.52 0.43
CA VAL A 252 24.71 -2.45 1.86
C VAL A 252 25.32 -3.67 2.56
N PRO A 253 26.52 -3.53 3.11
CA PRO A 253 27.20 -4.61 3.81
C PRO A 253 26.49 -4.93 5.14
N LEU A 254 26.65 -6.18 5.58
CA LEU A 254 26.15 -6.61 6.87
C LEU A 254 26.82 -5.82 8.03
N THR A 255 26.06 -5.57 9.06
CA THR A 255 26.56 -4.99 10.31
C THR A 255 27.52 -5.98 10.99
N SER A 256 28.64 -5.47 11.54
CA SER A 256 29.56 -6.31 12.30
C SER A 256 28.89 -6.89 13.54
N TYR A 257 29.35 -8.06 13.98
CA TYR A 257 28.84 -8.72 15.19
C TYR A 257 28.85 -7.80 16.43
N GLU A 258 29.87 -6.98 16.56
CA GLU A 258 30.02 -6.02 17.69
C GLU A 258 28.94 -4.93 17.66
N ASN A 259 28.45 -4.55 16.48
CA ASN A 259 27.44 -3.52 16.30
C ASN A 259 26.02 -4.08 16.09
N TYR A 260 25.86 -5.39 16.10
CA TYR A 260 24.57 -6.03 15.83
C TYR A 260 23.46 -5.58 16.81
N VAL A 261 23.77 -5.58 18.11
CA VAL A 261 22.81 -5.12 19.16
C VAL A 261 22.54 -3.63 19.01
N ASN A 262 23.59 -2.82 18.73
CA ASN A 262 23.43 -1.37 18.56
C ASN A 262 22.51 -1.00 17.39
N MET A 263 22.45 -1.82 16.35
CA MET A 263 21.55 -1.62 15.21
C MET A 263 20.06 -1.60 15.63
N TYR A 264 19.68 -2.34 16.66
CA TYR A 264 18.31 -2.38 17.18
C TYR A 264 18.05 -1.34 18.26
N VAL A 265 19.05 -1.01 19.07
CA VAL A 265 18.93 -0.05 20.17
C VAL A 265 19.08 1.40 19.68
N ASN A 266 19.94 1.61 18.68
CA ASN A 266 20.22 2.93 18.12
C ASN A 266 19.88 2.94 16.64
N ILE A 267 18.64 3.32 16.33
CA ILE A 267 18.04 3.29 14.99
C ILE A 267 18.87 4.09 13.96
N GLU A 268 19.60 5.12 14.40
CA GLU A 268 20.39 5.98 13.53
C GLU A 268 21.70 5.31 13.03
N THR A 269 22.16 4.25 13.66
CA THR A 269 23.45 3.60 13.35
C THR A 269 23.33 2.30 12.54
N GLY A 270 22.13 1.90 12.16
CA GLY A 270 21.90 0.65 11.42
C GLY A 270 22.38 0.71 9.98
N SER A 271 23.61 0.24 9.73
CA SER A 271 24.25 0.27 8.42
C SER A 271 23.61 -0.68 7.38
N GLU A 272 22.94 -1.75 7.80
CA GLU A 272 22.33 -2.74 6.90
C GLU A 272 20.83 -2.51 6.65
N ALA A 273 20.26 -1.43 7.18
CA ALA A 273 18.87 -1.11 6.92
C ALA A 273 18.71 -0.50 5.52
N ILE A 274 18.05 -1.22 4.64
CA ILE A 274 17.77 -0.79 3.27
C ILE A 274 16.53 0.08 3.21
N PHE A 275 15.47 -0.33 3.92
CA PHE A 275 14.20 0.39 3.99
C PHE A 275 13.56 0.20 5.37
N ARG A 276 13.13 1.30 5.97
CA ARG A 276 12.47 1.37 7.27
C ARG A 276 11.25 2.25 7.21
N LEU A 277 10.20 1.87 7.92
CA LEU A 277 9.06 2.73 8.15
C LEU A 277 9.26 3.54 9.43
N ASN A 278 9.06 4.86 9.34
CA ASN A 278 9.18 5.74 10.50
C ASN A 278 7.88 5.75 11.29
N GLY A 279 7.86 5.03 12.40
CA GLY A 279 6.73 4.91 13.32
C GLY A 279 6.80 5.80 14.56
N PHE A 280 7.70 6.76 14.60
CA PHE A 280 7.84 7.65 15.75
C PHE A 280 6.51 8.34 16.09
N ARG A 281 5.98 8.09 17.30
CA ARG A 281 4.66 8.49 17.80
C ARG A 281 3.47 7.67 17.27
N ALA A 282 3.68 6.47 16.78
CA ALA A 282 2.58 5.57 16.50
C ALA A 282 1.81 5.20 17.78
N SER A 283 0.52 4.97 17.64
CA SER A 283 -0.36 4.62 18.77
C SER A 283 -0.35 3.14 19.13
N LYS A 284 0.09 2.30 18.21
CA LYS A 284 0.21 0.84 18.43
C LYS A 284 1.68 0.51 18.67
N ASP A 285 1.94 -0.20 19.74
CA ASP A 285 3.27 -0.66 20.12
C ASP A 285 3.30 -2.17 19.97
N LEU A 286 4.01 -2.69 18.97
CA LEU A 286 4.15 -4.14 18.74
C LEU A 286 4.64 -4.90 19.98
N TRP A 287 5.40 -4.23 20.86
CA TRP A 287 5.85 -4.86 22.13
C TRP A 287 4.69 -5.34 23.01
N LYS A 288 3.49 -4.75 22.87
CA LYS A 288 2.31 -5.16 23.64
C LYS A 288 1.83 -6.56 23.28
N PHE A 289 2.19 -7.06 22.09
CA PHE A 289 1.95 -8.45 21.71
C PHE A 289 2.75 -9.44 22.55
N TYR A 290 3.94 -9.04 22.97
CA TYR A 290 4.86 -9.84 23.77
C TYR A 290 4.72 -9.58 25.28
N ASP A 291 3.77 -8.72 25.68
CA ASP A 291 3.46 -8.46 27.07
C ASP A 291 2.63 -9.61 27.63
N PRO A 292 3.08 -10.30 28.71
CA PRO A 292 2.31 -11.41 29.31
C PRO A 292 0.93 -10.97 29.88
N VAL A 293 0.65 -9.69 29.99
CA VAL A 293 -0.66 -9.12 30.36
C VAL A 293 -1.54 -8.88 29.13
N SER A 294 -0.96 -8.92 27.93
CA SER A 294 -1.69 -8.77 26.67
C SER A 294 -2.50 -10.04 26.37
N PRO A 295 -3.61 -9.91 25.61
CA PRO A 295 -4.34 -11.06 25.10
C PRO A 295 -3.50 -12.00 24.23
N ILE A 296 -2.39 -11.47 23.65
CA ILE A 296 -1.46 -12.23 22.81
C ILE A 296 -0.12 -12.27 23.53
N ALA A 297 0.37 -13.46 23.84
CA ALA A 297 1.64 -13.70 24.53
C ALA A 297 2.44 -14.81 23.83
#